data_dc94c062c58cc8fb6b208cbfaad4aaaf
#
_entry.id   dc94c062c58cc8fb6b208cbfaad4aaaf
#
_cell.length_a   1.000
_cell.length_b   1.000
_cell.length_c   1.000
_cell.angle_alpha   90.00
_cell.angle_beta   90.00
_cell.angle_gamma   90.00
#
_symmetry.space_group_name_H-M   'P 1'
#
loop_
_entity.id
_entity.type
_entity.pdbx_description
1 polymer ?
#
loop_
_entity_poly.entity_id
_entity_poly.type
_entity_poly.pdbx_seq_one_letter_code
_entity_poly.pdbx_strand_id
1 'polypeptide(L)'
;MEANLALRRNIMKVLAINGSPRKNGNTALLLHEVLAPLSEAGWEVETVQLGGKKIQGCRGCEKCAELKNGRCVFDNDMLNELLQKMLAADAMILGTPCYFTDMSAELKALVDRAGYVAYVNGGLFQGKIGAAVVAAGRAGATHAYDSINHMFLMSKMLVPGSTYWNMGFGHAEGEAAKDAFALENMRHLGRAIDWLGKAVITHMAEYPAA
;
A
#
# COMPACT_ATOMS: atom_id res chain seq x y z
N MET A 1 -34.28 -1.08 -3.00
CA MET A 1 -33.17 -1.29 -2.04
C MET A 1 -31.87 -1.55 -2.78
N GLU A 2 -31.84 -2.25 -3.92
CA GLU A 2 -30.66 -2.52 -4.76
C GLU A 2 -30.09 -1.29 -5.46
N ALA A 3 -30.92 -0.36 -5.94
CA ALA A 3 -30.44 0.87 -6.59
C ALA A 3 -29.64 1.81 -5.65
N ASN A 4 -29.92 1.76 -4.34
CA ASN A 4 -29.20 2.56 -3.33
C ASN A 4 -27.83 1.96 -2.95
N LEU A 5 -27.60 0.67 -3.20
CA LEU A 5 -26.31 0.00 -3.02
C LEU A 5 -25.36 0.31 -4.19
N ALA A 6 -25.89 0.44 -5.41
CA ALA A 6 -25.12 0.82 -6.60
C ALA A 6 -24.65 2.28 -6.55
N LEU A 7 -25.48 3.20 -6.00
CA LEU A 7 -25.09 4.63 -5.86
C LEU A 7 -24.06 4.89 -4.74
N ARG A 8 -23.86 3.99 -3.77
CA ARG A 8 -22.87 4.15 -2.70
C ARG A 8 -21.45 3.72 -3.06
N ARG A 9 -21.21 3.17 -4.26
CA ARG A 9 -19.88 2.74 -4.75
C ARG A 9 -19.19 3.75 -5.68
N ASN A 10 -19.61 5.00 -5.71
CA ASN A 10 -19.06 5.97 -6.67
C ASN A 10 -17.76 6.66 -6.24
N ILE A 11 -17.27 6.49 -5.02
CA ILE A 11 -16.01 7.08 -4.58
C ILE A 11 -15.04 5.95 -4.25
N MET A 12 -14.00 5.82 -5.07
CA MET A 12 -12.90 4.89 -4.81
C MET A 12 -12.05 5.38 -3.65
N LYS A 13 -11.48 4.45 -2.88
CA LYS A 13 -10.69 4.73 -1.70
C LYS A 13 -9.25 4.28 -1.89
N VAL A 14 -8.31 5.15 -1.56
CA VAL A 14 -6.89 4.82 -1.53
C VAL A 14 -6.33 4.99 -0.11
N LEU A 15 -5.63 3.95 0.35
CA LEU A 15 -4.89 3.96 1.60
C LEU A 15 -3.39 4.02 1.32
N ALA A 16 -2.73 5.09 1.73
CA ALA A 16 -1.28 5.18 1.74
C ALA A 16 -0.73 4.87 3.13
N ILE A 17 0.27 4.00 3.21
CA ILE A 17 0.92 3.62 4.47
C ILE A 17 2.36 4.11 4.45
N ASN A 18 2.68 5.04 5.36
CA ASN A 18 4.03 5.57 5.52
C ASN A 18 4.83 4.71 6.50
N GLY A 19 5.71 3.85 5.98
CA GLY A 19 6.64 3.02 6.76
C GLY A 19 7.86 3.78 7.29
N SER A 20 8.06 5.05 6.95
CA SER A 20 9.15 5.86 7.49
C SER A 20 8.85 6.34 8.91
N PRO A 21 9.79 6.25 9.86
CA PRO A 21 9.64 6.85 11.17
C PRO A 21 9.61 8.39 11.13
N ARG A 22 10.10 9.00 10.05
CA ARG A 22 10.04 10.45 9.82
C ARG A 22 8.69 10.80 9.19
N LYS A 23 7.80 11.40 9.97
CA LYS A 23 6.44 11.72 9.54
C LYS A 23 6.39 12.59 8.27
N ASN A 24 7.28 13.56 8.16
CA ASN A 24 7.38 14.50 7.04
C ASN A 24 8.63 14.26 6.17
N GLY A 25 9.21 13.06 6.23
CA GLY A 25 10.42 12.70 5.49
C GLY A 25 10.18 12.45 4.00
N ASN A 26 11.22 12.00 3.30
CA ASN A 26 11.21 11.77 1.85
C ASN A 26 10.11 10.78 1.42
N THR A 27 9.85 9.72 2.20
CA THR A 27 8.78 8.77 1.91
C THR A 27 7.41 9.45 1.92
N ALA A 28 7.14 10.30 2.92
CA ALA A 28 5.88 11.03 3.01
C ALA A 28 5.68 11.99 1.83
N LEU A 29 6.76 12.67 1.41
CA LEU A 29 6.76 13.54 0.24
C LEU A 29 6.40 12.76 -1.02
N LEU A 30 7.06 11.64 -1.28
CA LEU A 30 6.77 10.81 -2.46
C LEU A 30 5.34 10.26 -2.44
N LEU A 31 4.85 9.81 -1.28
CA LEU A 31 3.45 9.38 -1.13
C LEU A 31 2.48 10.52 -1.45
N HIS A 32 2.75 11.74 -0.98
CA HIS A 32 1.94 12.91 -1.28
C HIS A 32 1.82 13.16 -2.79
N GLU A 33 2.94 13.03 -3.52
CA GLU A 33 2.96 13.22 -4.98
C GLU A 33 2.14 12.16 -5.73
N VAL A 34 2.08 10.91 -5.23
CA VAL A 34 1.20 9.87 -5.79
C VAL A 34 -0.26 10.17 -5.49
N LEU A 35 -0.57 10.66 -4.28
CA LEU A 35 -1.93 10.87 -3.81
C LEU A 35 -2.59 12.13 -4.41
N ALA A 36 -1.80 13.15 -4.77
CA ALA A 36 -2.34 14.39 -5.31
C ALA A 36 -3.25 14.19 -6.53
N PRO A 37 -2.85 13.50 -7.62
CA PRO A 37 -3.73 13.27 -8.76
C PRO A 37 -4.92 12.35 -8.43
N LEU A 38 -4.83 11.46 -7.44
CA LEU A 38 -5.95 10.64 -6.99
C LEU A 38 -7.00 11.49 -6.28
N SER A 39 -6.56 12.41 -5.41
CA SER A 39 -7.44 13.38 -4.75
C SER A 39 -8.14 14.28 -5.77
N GLU A 40 -7.40 14.79 -6.76
CA GLU A 40 -7.95 15.59 -7.86
C GLU A 40 -8.98 14.81 -8.70
N ALA A 41 -8.78 13.50 -8.86
CA ALA A 41 -9.70 12.60 -9.55
C ALA A 41 -10.92 12.18 -8.71
N GLY A 42 -11.03 12.65 -7.46
CA GLY A 42 -12.19 12.43 -6.58
C GLY A 42 -12.11 11.16 -5.72
N TRP A 43 -10.92 10.56 -5.56
CA TRP A 43 -10.74 9.47 -4.61
C TRP A 43 -10.80 9.95 -3.17
N GLU A 44 -11.36 9.12 -2.28
CA GLU A 44 -11.17 9.27 -0.83
C GLU A 44 -9.76 8.83 -0.47
N VAL A 45 -8.95 9.78 0.01
CA VAL A 45 -7.52 9.57 0.30
C VAL A 45 -7.29 9.49 1.80
N GLU A 46 -6.71 8.40 2.26
CA GLU A 46 -6.26 8.24 3.65
C GLU A 46 -4.77 7.93 3.71
N THR A 47 -4.06 8.58 4.64
CA THR A 47 -2.65 8.28 4.93
C THR A 47 -2.49 7.83 6.38
N VAL A 48 -1.83 6.68 6.59
CA VAL A 48 -1.51 6.17 7.91
C VAL A 48 0.00 6.18 8.14
N GLN A 49 0.40 6.76 9.27
CA GLN A 49 1.77 6.73 9.75
C GLN A 49 2.01 5.41 10.50
N LEU A 50 2.78 4.50 9.90
CA LEU A 50 3.18 3.22 10.49
C LEU A 50 4.57 3.28 11.10
N GLY A 51 5.54 3.86 10.39
CA GLY A 51 6.92 3.93 10.87
C GLY A 51 7.02 4.62 12.23
N GLY A 52 7.82 4.03 13.12
CA GLY A 52 7.96 4.47 14.51
C GLY A 52 6.78 4.09 15.42
N LYS A 53 5.80 3.33 14.94
CA LYS A 53 4.68 2.83 15.75
C LYS A 53 4.92 1.39 16.20
N LYS A 54 4.21 1.00 17.26
CA LYS A 54 4.28 -0.38 17.76
C LYS A 54 3.56 -1.31 16.77
N ILE A 55 4.31 -2.18 16.14
CA ILE A 55 3.83 -3.31 15.36
C ILE A 55 4.83 -4.47 15.52
N GLN A 56 4.33 -5.67 15.79
CA GLN A 56 5.17 -6.85 16.00
C GLN A 56 5.21 -7.72 14.74
N GLY A 57 6.30 -8.46 14.57
CA GLY A 57 6.41 -9.49 13.53
C GLY A 57 5.42 -10.64 13.71
N CYS A 58 5.20 -11.40 12.64
CA CYS A 58 4.37 -12.60 12.69
C CYS A 58 5.04 -13.66 13.61
N ARG A 59 4.24 -14.30 14.46
CA ARG A 59 4.70 -15.36 15.38
C ARG A 59 4.51 -16.78 14.83
N GLY A 60 3.99 -16.94 13.60
CA GLY A 60 3.75 -18.25 12.99
C GLY A 60 2.76 -19.12 13.78
N CYS A 61 1.85 -18.54 14.56
CA CYS A 61 0.94 -19.29 15.44
C CYS A 61 -0.29 -19.89 14.72
N GLU A 62 -0.51 -19.55 13.46
CA GLU A 62 -1.57 -20.02 12.55
C GLU A 62 -3.02 -19.79 13.03
N LYS A 63 -3.24 -19.10 14.15
CA LYS A 63 -4.58 -18.84 14.67
C LYS A 63 -5.49 -18.10 13.70
N CYS A 64 -4.96 -17.23 12.84
CA CYS A 64 -5.74 -16.58 11.79
C CYS A 64 -6.24 -17.55 10.72
N ALA A 65 -5.52 -18.66 10.47
CA ALA A 65 -5.95 -19.74 9.58
C ALA A 65 -7.03 -20.63 10.21
N GLU A 66 -6.95 -20.85 11.53
CA GLU A 66 -7.95 -21.62 12.29
C GLU A 66 -9.26 -20.85 12.43
N LEU A 67 -9.18 -19.58 12.89
CA LEU A 67 -10.36 -18.74 13.21
C LEU A 67 -11.07 -18.21 11.97
N LYS A 68 -10.35 -17.99 10.88
CA LYS A 68 -10.86 -17.48 9.59
C LYS A 68 -11.79 -16.25 9.72
N ASN A 69 -11.44 -15.36 10.64
CA ASN A 69 -12.23 -14.16 10.94
C ASN A 69 -11.64 -12.87 10.35
N GLY A 70 -10.64 -12.99 9.46
CA GLY A 70 -9.97 -11.85 8.83
C GLY A 70 -9.12 -11.00 9.78
N ARG A 71 -8.67 -11.56 10.93
CA ARG A 71 -7.91 -10.85 11.96
C ARG A 71 -6.71 -11.65 12.44
N CYS A 72 -5.69 -10.94 12.93
CA CYS A 72 -4.65 -11.54 13.73
C CYS A 72 -5.12 -11.68 15.18
N VAL A 73 -4.80 -12.79 15.84
CA VAL A 73 -5.17 -13.03 17.25
C VAL A 73 -4.45 -12.08 18.22
N PHE A 74 -3.27 -11.57 17.82
CA PHE A 74 -2.54 -10.58 18.62
C PHE A 74 -3.05 -9.17 18.29
N ASP A 75 -3.73 -8.56 19.25
CA ASP A 75 -4.45 -7.28 19.11
C ASP A 75 -3.89 -6.18 20.03
N ASN A 76 -2.61 -6.28 20.40
CA ASN A 76 -1.92 -5.34 21.30
C ASN A 76 -1.04 -4.33 20.54
N ASP A 77 -1.26 -4.19 19.24
CA ASP A 77 -0.60 -3.24 18.34
C ASP A 77 -1.56 -2.78 17.23
N MET A 78 -1.10 -1.91 16.34
CA MET A 78 -1.97 -1.31 15.33
C MET A 78 -2.35 -2.22 14.14
N LEU A 79 -1.91 -3.48 14.10
CA LEU A 79 -2.12 -4.33 12.92
C LEU A 79 -3.59 -4.48 12.54
N ASN A 80 -4.43 -4.89 13.49
CA ASN A 80 -5.84 -5.21 13.18
C ASN A 80 -6.65 -3.98 12.77
N GLU A 81 -6.35 -2.82 13.35
CA GLU A 81 -6.94 -1.55 12.91
C GLU A 81 -6.53 -1.25 11.46
N LEU A 82 -5.23 -1.34 11.18
CA LEU A 82 -4.69 -1.05 9.85
C LEU A 82 -5.18 -2.07 8.81
N LEU A 83 -5.28 -3.34 9.18
CA LEU A 83 -5.82 -4.38 8.30
C LEU A 83 -7.27 -4.07 7.88
N GLN A 84 -8.13 -3.57 8.78
CA GLN A 84 -9.50 -3.18 8.41
C GLN A 84 -9.51 -2.01 7.41
N LYS A 85 -8.62 -1.04 7.56
CA LYS A 85 -8.45 0.05 6.58
C LYS A 85 -7.97 -0.49 5.23
N MET A 86 -7.01 -1.42 5.22
CA MET A 86 -6.54 -2.09 4.00
C MET A 86 -7.67 -2.87 3.30
N LEU A 87 -8.54 -3.53 4.06
CA LEU A 87 -9.70 -4.25 3.51
C LEU A 87 -10.75 -3.30 2.92
N ALA A 88 -10.93 -2.13 3.51
CA ALA A 88 -11.89 -1.13 3.05
C ALA A 88 -11.42 -0.34 1.82
N ALA A 89 -10.13 -0.29 1.54
CA ALA A 89 -9.54 0.45 0.42
C ALA A 89 -9.64 -0.34 -0.89
N ASP A 90 -9.80 0.37 -2.01
CA ASP A 90 -9.73 -0.17 -3.37
C ASP A 90 -8.27 -0.22 -3.87
N ALA A 91 -7.44 0.72 -3.40
CA ALA A 91 -6.02 0.78 -3.69
C ALA A 91 -5.20 0.93 -2.40
N MET A 92 -4.03 0.30 -2.36
CA MET A 92 -3.06 0.42 -1.27
C MET A 92 -1.70 0.88 -1.82
N ILE A 93 -1.14 1.93 -1.22
CA ILE A 93 0.20 2.42 -1.54
C ILE A 93 1.08 2.20 -0.32
N LEU A 94 2.08 1.32 -0.44
CA LEU A 94 3.03 1.04 0.62
C LEU A 94 4.31 1.85 0.38
N GLY A 95 4.52 2.86 1.21
CA GLY A 95 5.71 3.72 1.17
C GLY A 95 6.73 3.33 2.22
N THR A 96 8.01 3.22 1.85
CA THR A 96 9.09 2.86 2.75
C THR A 96 10.36 3.67 2.50
N PRO A 97 11.15 3.99 3.54
CA PRO A 97 12.56 4.28 3.33
C PRO A 97 13.30 2.97 3.01
N CYS A 98 14.38 3.06 2.24
CA CYS A 98 15.29 1.95 2.04
C CYS A 98 16.27 1.88 3.23
N TYR A 99 16.09 0.90 4.11
CA TYR A 99 16.96 0.63 5.24
C TYR A 99 17.69 -0.70 5.06
N PHE A 100 19.01 -0.66 5.01
CA PHE A 100 19.83 -1.85 4.73
C PHE A 100 19.32 -2.66 3.53
N THR A 101 19.04 -1.97 2.43
CA THR A 101 18.57 -2.50 1.14
C THR A 101 17.13 -3.01 1.11
N ASP A 102 16.39 -2.99 2.21
CA ASP A 102 15.00 -3.46 2.26
C ASP A 102 14.06 -2.40 2.86
N MET A 103 12.76 -2.74 2.97
CA MET A 103 11.75 -1.91 3.62
C MET A 103 12.01 -1.79 5.12
N SER A 104 11.40 -0.78 5.76
CA SER A 104 11.48 -0.62 7.22
C SER A 104 10.91 -1.84 7.96
N ALA A 105 11.43 -2.10 9.15
CA ALA A 105 11.03 -3.26 9.97
C ALA A 105 9.52 -3.25 10.28
N GLU A 106 8.95 -2.08 10.54
CA GLU A 106 7.52 -1.91 10.80
C GLU A 106 6.67 -2.27 9.58
N LEU A 107 7.11 -1.84 8.38
CA LEU A 107 6.40 -2.19 7.16
C LEU A 107 6.52 -3.69 6.87
N LYS A 108 7.67 -4.29 7.10
CA LYS A 108 7.85 -5.74 6.96
C LYS A 108 6.94 -6.52 7.92
N ALA A 109 6.83 -6.08 9.17
CA ALA A 109 5.93 -6.69 10.14
C ALA A 109 4.45 -6.60 9.70
N LEU A 110 4.04 -5.47 9.09
CA LEU A 110 2.73 -5.34 8.49
C LEU A 110 2.54 -6.32 7.32
N VAL A 111 3.48 -6.36 6.38
CA VAL A 111 3.45 -7.25 5.20
C VAL A 111 3.30 -8.70 5.63
N ASP A 112 4.11 -9.17 6.59
CA ASP A 112 4.09 -10.56 7.04
C ASP A 112 2.75 -10.94 7.69
N ARG A 113 2.19 -10.04 8.49
CA ARG A 113 0.97 -10.36 9.25
C ARG A 113 -0.30 -10.09 8.44
N ALA A 114 -0.42 -8.92 7.81
CA ALA A 114 -1.59 -8.61 6.98
C ALA A 114 -1.68 -9.50 5.76
N GLY A 115 -0.53 -9.75 5.09
CA GLY A 115 -0.46 -10.64 3.94
C GLY A 115 -0.87 -12.06 4.30
N TYR A 116 -0.34 -12.62 5.40
CA TYR A 116 -0.71 -13.97 5.82
C TYR A 116 -2.18 -14.08 6.26
N VAL A 117 -2.68 -13.12 7.03
CA VAL A 117 -4.12 -13.09 7.38
C VAL A 117 -4.97 -13.04 6.11
N ALA A 118 -4.66 -12.15 5.17
CA ALA A 118 -5.43 -12.05 3.94
C ALA A 118 -5.38 -13.35 3.11
N TYR A 119 -4.20 -13.95 2.99
CA TYR A 119 -4.00 -15.19 2.24
C TYR A 119 -4.84 -16.36 2.80
N VAL A 120 -4.73 -16.65 4.11
CA VAL A 120 -5.41 -17.79 4.72
C VAL A 120 -6.92 -17.59 4.91
N ASN A 121 -7.43 -16.36 4.74
CA ASN A 121 -8.85 -16.04 4.83
C ASN A 121 -9.51 -15.87 3.44
N GLY A 122 -9.00 -16.53 2.42
CA GLY A 122 -9.61 -16.56 1.08
C GLY A 122 -9.13 -15.44 0.15
N GLY A 123 -7.95 -14.89 0.37
CA GLY A 123 -7.37 -13.89 -0.54
C GLY A 123 -8.03 -12.51 -0.42
N LEU A 124 -8.16 -11.98 0.80
CA LEU A 124 -8.91 -10.74 1.09
C LEU A 124 -8.40 -9.49 0.35
N PHE A 125 -7.19 -9.52 -0.21
CA PHE A 125 -6.65 -8.42 -1.01
C PHE A 125 -6.77 -8.64 -2.53
N GLN A 126 -7.31 -9.79 -2.94
CA GLN A 126 -7.46 -10.13 -4.35
C GLN A 126 -8.20 -9.04 -5.12
N GLY A 127 -7.67 -8.68 -6.29
CA GLY A 127 -8.25 -7.69 -7.19
C GLY A 127 -8.03 -6.22 -6.79
N LYS A 128 -7.59 -5.93 -5.56
CA LYS A 128 -7.23 -4.57 -5.15
C LYS A 128 -6.00 -4.07 -5.90
N ILE A 129 -5.86 -2.76 -6.04
CA ILE A 129 -4.66 -2.17 -6.65
C ILE A 129 -3.58 -2.01 -5.58
N GLY A 130 -2.34 -2.39 -5.91
CA GLY A 130 -1.17 -2.24 -5.04
C GLY A 130 -0.07 -1.44 -5.71
N ALA A 131 0.55 -0.50 -5.00
CA ALA A 131 1.71 0.23 -5.48
C ALA A 131 2.77 0.39 -4.38
N ALA A 132 4.02 0.10 -4.74
CA ALA A 132 5.17 0.32 -3.86
C ALA A 132 5.81 1.68 -4.16
N VAL A 133 6.23 2.41 -3.11
CA VAL A 133 6.97 3.67 -3.20
C VAL A 133 8.17 3.62 -2.27
N VAL A 134 9.37 3.86 -2.79
CA VAL A 134 10.60 3.75 -2.00
C VAL A 134 11.40 5.05 -2.01
N ALA A 135 11.74 5.55 -0.82
CA ALA A 135 12.69 6.64 -0.66
C ALA A 135 14.05 6.08 -0.27
N ALA A 136 15.12 6.42 -1.00
CA ALA A 136 16.47 5.97 -0.71
C ALA A 136 17.46 7.14 -0.64
N GLY A 137 18.45 7.01 0.23
CA GLY A 137 19.54 7.97 0.31
C GLY A 137 20.52 7.86 -0.87
N ARG A 138 20.66 6.65 -1.46
CA ARG A 138 21.60 6.41 -2.57
C ARG A 138 21.27 5.18 -3.42
N ALA A 139 21.22 3.99 -2.82
CA ALA A 139 21.09 2.72 -3.54
C ALA A 139 20.26 1.71 -2.74
N GLY A 140 19.98 0.53 -3.31
CA GLY A 140 19.24 -0.56 -2.67
C GLY A 140 17.72 -0.44 -2.76
N ALA A 141 17.18 0.62 -3.35
CA ALA A 141 15.75 0.84 -3.46
C ALA A 141 15.01 -0.23 -4.27
N THR A 142 15.64 -0.81 -5.29
CA THR A 142 15.04 -1.86 -6.13
C THR A 142 14.69 -3.10 -5.32
N HIS A 143 15.54 -3.53 -4.39
CA HIS A 143 15.24 -4.68 -3.56
C HIS A 143 14.03 -4.43 -2.64
N ALA A 144 13.98 -3.26 -1.98
CA ALA A 144 12.83 -2.88 -1.16
C ALA A 144 11.53 -2.78 -2.00
N TYR A 145 11.63 -2.27 -3.22
CA TYR A 145 10.53 -2.20 -4.18
C TYR A 145 10.02 -3.60 -4.56
N ASP A 146 10.93 -4.51 -4.89
CA ASP A 146 10.59 -5.89 -5.26
C ASP A 146 9.97 -6.65 -4.07
N SER A 147 10.52 -6.48 -2.87
CA SER A 147 10.01 -7.10 -1.65
C SER A 147 8.53 -6.72 -1.39
N ILE A 148 8.16 -5.46 -1.62
CA ILE A 148 6.76 -5.03 -1.48
C ILE A 148 5.90 -5.60 -2.61
N ASN A 149 6.37 -5.58 -3.86
CA ASN A 149 5.63 -6.11 -5.00
C ASN A 149 5.39 -7.61 -4.89
N HIS A 150 6.30 -8.38 -4.28
CA HIS A 150 6.05 -9.80 -3.98
C HIS A 150 4.79 -10.01 -3.12
N MET A 151 4.56 -9.14 -2.11
CA MET A 151 3.31 -9.20 -1.34
C MET A 151 2.09 -8.95 -2.22
N PHE A 152 2.12 -7.93 -3.06
CA PHE A 152 1.00 -7.61 -3.94
C PHE A 152 0.69 -8.75 -4.91
N LEU A 153 1.70 -9.27 -5.59
CA LEU A 153 1.54 -10.37 -6.55
C LEU A 153 1.07 -11.66 -5.87
N MET A 154 1.64 -12.03 -4.71
CA MET A 154 1.21 -13.18 -3.92
C MET A 154 -0.24 -13.03 -3.44
N SER A 155 -0.68 -11.80 -3.18
CA SER A 155 -2.05 -11.47 -2.78
C SER A 155 -3.01 -11.30 -3.96
N LYS A 156 -2.59 -11.59 -5.19
CA LYS A 156 -3.39 -11.45 -6.44
C LYS A 156 -3.91 -10.02 -6.63
N MET A 157 -3.10 -9.04 -6.24
CA MET A 157 -3.40 -7.63 -6.45
C MET A 157 -2.95 -7.19 -7.84
N LEU A 158 -3.55 -6.10 -8.33
CA LEU A 158 -3.22 -5.47 -9.60
C LEU A 158 -2.13 -4.41 -9.36
N VAL A 159 -0.98 -4.57 -9.99
CA VAL A 159 0.17 -3.67 -9.80
C VAL A 159 0.37 -2.82 -11.06
N PRO A 160 0.05 -1.52 -11.04
CA PRO A 160 0.29 -0.64 -12.18
C PRO A 160 1.77 -0.30 -12.30
N GLY A 161 2.26 -0.23 -13.52
CA GLY A 161 3.54 0.41 -13.84
C GLY A 161 3.44 1.93 -13.83
N SER A 162 4.60 2.61 -13.88
CA SER A 162 4.72 4.04 -14.06
C SER A 162 5.75 4.35 -15.17
N THR A 163 6.21 5.59 -15.26
CA THR A 163 7.23 5.98 -16.26
C THR A 163 8.59 5.33 -15.96
N TYR A 164 8.82 4.97 -14.70
CA TYR A 164 10.00 4.27 -14.20
C TYR A 164 9.65 3.53 -12.91
N TRP A 165 10.66 2.90 -12.25
CA TRP A 165 10.45 2.32 -10.92
C TRP A 165 10.09 3.40 -9.89
N ASN A 166 9.15 3.09 -9.00
CA ASN A 166 8.58 4.06 -8.06
C ASN A 166 9.52 4.33 -6.88
N MET A 167 10.60 5.02 -7.14
CA MET A 167 11.58 5.38 -6.13
C MET A 167 12.05 6.82 -6.32
N GLY A 168 12.44 7.46 -5.21
CA GLY A 168 13.01 8.80 -5.21
C GLY A 168 14.20 8.87 -4.27
N PHE A 169 15.13 9.77 -4.58
CA PHE A 169 16.40 9.88 -3.89
C PHE A 169 16.50 11.15 -3.04
N GLY A 170 16.95 10.98 -1.81
CA GLY A 170 17.20 12.06 -0.87
C GLY A 170 17.72 11.50 0.45
N HIS A 171 18.85 12.01 0.95
CA HIS A 171 19.46 11.59 2.21
C HIS A 171 18.90 12.39 3.40
N ALA A 172 18.90 13.71 3.28
CA ALA A 172 18.32 14.59 4.29
C ALA A 172 16.78 14.62 4.18
N GLU A 173 16.12 15.03 5.25
CA GLU A 173 14.66 15.19 5.29
C GLU A 173 14.21 16.22 4.24
N GLY A 174 13.22 15.85 3.43
CA GLY A 174 12.68 16.69 2.35
C GLY A 174 13.56 16.79 1.11
N GLU A 175 14.75 16.17 1.09
CA GLU A 175 15.69 16.31 -0.04
C GLU A 175 15.16 15.68 -1.33
N ALA A 176 14.28 14.66 -1.26
CA ALA A 176 13.62 14.08 -2.42
C ALA A 176 12.79 15.10 -3.22
N ALA A 177 12.47 16.27 -2.65
CA ALA A 177 11.88 17.40 -3.39
C ALA A 177 12.75 17.93 -4.54
N LYS A 178 14.05 17.66 -4.50
CA LYS A 178 15.01 18.02 -5.56
C LYS A 178 15.05 17.01 -6.71
N ASP A 179 14.50 15.83 -6.51
CA ASP A 179 14.42 14.76 -7.52
C ASP A 179 13.19 14.94 -8.41
N ALA A 180 13.26 15.91 -9.33
CA ALA A 180 12.15 16.25 -10.22
C ALA A 180 11.66 15.06 -11.06
N PHE A 181 12.56 14.15 -11.43
CA PHE A 181 12.20 12.94 -12.17
C PHE A 181 11.34 12.01 -11.31
N ALA A 182 11.74 11.77 -10.06
CA ALA A 182 10.96 10.95 -9.15
C ALA A 182 9.58 11.56 -8.85
N LEU A 183 9.49 12.88 -8.64
CA LEU A 183 8.21 13.54 -8.37
C LEU A 183 7.24 13.36 -9.54
N GLU A 184 7.69 13.56 -10.78
CA GLU A 184 6.81 13.36 -11.94
C GLU A 184 6.43 11.88 -12.13
N ASN A 185 7.38 10.96 -11.86
CA ASN A 185 7.08 9.52 -11.85
C ASN A 185 6.00 9.16 -10.82
N MET A 186 6.03 9.77 -9.62
CA MET A 186 4.99 9.57 -8.59
C MET A 186 3.63 10.10 -9.05
N ARG A 187 3.57 11.29 -9.64
CA ARG A 187 2.33 11.82 -10.19
C ARG A 187 1.77 10.95 -11.31
N HIS A 188 2.65 10.44 -12.19
CA HIS A 188 2.23 9.49 -13.21
C HIS A 188 1.68 8.20 -12.60
N LEU A 189 2.32 7.67 -11.55
CA LEU A 189 1.81 6.49 -10.83
C LEU A 189 0.39 6.73 -10.31
N GLY A 190 0.12 7.89 -9.70
CA GLY A 190 -1.23 8.26 -9.24
C GLY A 190 -2.25 8.26 -10.39
N ARG A 191 -1.90 8.83 -11.54
CA ARG A 191 -2.75 8.80 -12.75
C ARG A 191 -2.96 7.37 -13.28
N ALA A 192 -1.94 6.53 -13.23
CA ALA A 192 -2.03 5.13 -13.63
C ALA A 192 -2.94 4.32 -12.70
N ILE A 193 -2.87 4.57 -11.38
CA ILE A 193 -3.78 3.97 -10.39
C ILE A 193 -5.22 4.41 -10.67
N ASP A 194 -5.47 5.68 -10.94
CA ASP A 194 -6.81 6.20 -11.27
C ASP A 194 -7.36 5.55 -12.54
N TRP A 195 -6.55 5.50 -13.59
CA TRP A 195 -6.94 4.86 -14.85
C TRP A 195 -7.27 3.38 -14.64
N LEU A 196 -6.41 2.63 -13.93
CA LEU A 196 -6.61 1.21 -13.65
C LEU A 196 -7.86 0.99 -12.79
N GLY A 197 -8.06 1.80 -11.75
CA GLY A 197 -9.23 1.73 -10.89
C GLY A 197 -10.53 1.90 -11.67
N LYS A 198 -10.61 2.90 -12.53
CA LYS A 198 -11.76 3.13 -13.42
C LYS A 198 -11.98 1.99 -14.42
N ALA A 199 -10.90 1.40 -14.93
CA ALA A 199 -10.98 0.29 -15.88
C ALA A 199 -11.49 -1.01 -15.25
N VAL A 200 -11.15 -1.29 -13.99
CA VAL A 200 -11.44 -2.58 -13.36
C VAL A 200 -12.66 -2.58 -12.43
N ILE A 201 -13.07 -1.42 -11.90
CA ILE A 201 -14.13 -1.36 -10.89
C ILE A 201 -15.46 -1.96 -11.35
N THR A 202 -15.78 -1.79 -12.62
CA THR A 202 -17.01 -2.33 -13.22
C THR A 202 -16.97 -3.85 -13.44
N HIS A 203 -15.77 -4.43 -13.49
CA HIS A 203 -15.54 -5.85 -13.73
C HIS A 203 -14.97 -6.60 -12.52
N MET A 204 -14.90 -5.93 -11.36
CA MET A 204 -14.29 -6.54 -10.16
C MET A 204 -15.04 -7.80 -9.70
N ALA A 205 -16.35 -7.88 -9.93
CA ALA A 205 -17.13 -9.08 -9.62
C ALA A 205 -16.80 -10.29 -10.50
N GLU A 206 -16.17 -10.05 -11.66
CA GLU A 206 -15.74 -11.06 -12.62
C GLU A 206 -14.28 -11.49 -12.40
N TYR A 207 -13.59 -10.92 -11.40
CA TYR A 207 -12.20 -11.25 -11.13
C TYR A 207 -12.08 -12.77 -10.87
N PRO A 208 -11.12 -13.49 -11.50
CA PRO A 208 -11.03 -14.94 -11.40
C PRO A 208 -10.97 -15.42 -9.95
N ALA A 209 -11.91 -16.30 -9.59
CA ALA A 209 -11.88 -16.95 -8.28
C ALA A 209 -10.60 -17.79 -8.10
N ALA A 210 -10.17 -17.97 -6.85
CA ALA A 210 -8.97 -18.75 -6.53
C ALA A 210 -9.27 -20.25 -6.57
#